data_3289ce00917c5fc67a8043ee8a27a412
#
_entry.id   3289ce00917c5fc67a8043ee8a27a412
#
_cell.length_a   1.000
_cell.length_b   1.000
_cell.length_c   1.000
_cell.angle_alpha   90.00
_cell.angle_beta   90.00
_cell.angle_gamma   90.00
#
_symmetry.space_group_name_H-M   'P 1'
#
loop_
_entity.id
_entity.type
_entity.pdbx_description
1 polymer ?
#
loop_
_entity_poly.entity_id
_entity_poly.type
_entity_poly.pdbx_seq_one_letter_code
_entity_poly.pdbx_strand_id
1 'polypeptide(L)'
;VQQELVRALTEGPGVVVFRGAFPDPAVVDRATEVFDSLIREQDAAGATAGDHFAKPGANERVWNALEKAALYDPAAFADYYANPVLALVCEAWLGPGYQVTSQINVVNPGGLAQTAHRDYHLGFLSDEAASAYPAHVHRLSPVLTLQGAVAHCDMPVESGPTLYLPFSQAYEPGYLAWRRPEFQAYFKEHHVQLPLAKGDAAFFNPALFHAAGTNRTPDVRRMANLLQVSSAFGRAMESVDREAVANAVYPVLLRRKAEGVPQAWLDNVIAASAEGYPFPTNLDSDPPVDGLAPPSQADLVREALAENRPARILRDQLRVAGERRAS
;
A
#
# COMPACT_ATOMS: atom_id res chain seq x y z
N VAL A 1 3.42 -6.07 20.80
CA VAL A 1 3.85 -5.48 19.50
C VAL A 1 2.68 -4.79 18.81
N GLN A 2 1.54 -5.45 18.46
CA GLN A 2 0.43 -4.79 17.73
C GLN A 2 -0.11 -3.57 18.48
N GLN A 3 -0.40 -3.67 19.78
CA GLN A 3 -0.88 -2.55 20.59
C GLN A 3 0.13 -1.39 20.65
N GLU A 4 1.43 -1.69 20.67
CA GLU A 4 2.49 -0.67 20.64
C GLU A 4 2.53 0.05 19.29
N LEU A 5 2.34 -0.68 18.19
CA LEU A 5 2.23 -0.09 16.84
C LEU A 5 1.04 0.86 16.75
N VAL A 6 -0.14 0.40 17.18
CA VAL A 6 -1.34 1.25 17.22
C VAL A 6 -1.09 2.51 18.06
N ARG A 7 -0.50 2.36 19.25
CA ARG A 7 -0.19 3.49 20.12
C ARG A 7 0.82 4.46 19.48
N ALA A 8 1.88 3.94 18.84
CA ALA A 8 2.86 4.78 18.16
C ALA A 8 2.25 5.58 17.01
N LEU A 9 1.32 4.99 16.27
CA LEU A 9 0.65 5.62 15.15
C LEU A 9 -0.49 6.57 15.57
N THR A 10 -1.14 6.35 16.71
CA THR A 10 -2.24 7.21 17.21
C THR A 10 -1.76 8.33 18.12
N GLU A 11 -1.06 7.98 19.18
CA GLU A 11 -0.69 8.88 20.29
C GLU A 11 0.80 9.28 20.25
N GLY A 12 1.62 8.45 19.59
CA GLY A 12 3.05 8.67 19.44
C GLY A 12 3.41 9.57 18.27
N PRO A 13 4.63 9.43 17.73
CA PRO A 13 5.11 10.28 16.63
C PRO A 13 4.31 10.14 15.33
N GLY A 14 3.41 9.16 15.22
CA GLY A 14 2.59 8.89 14.05
C GLY A 14 3.32 8.16 12.92
N VAL A 15 4.59 7.81 13.12
CA VAL A 15 5.43 7.06 12.17
C VAL A 15 6.27 6.03 12.92
N VAL A 16 6.48 4.87 12.29
CA VAL A 16 7.36 3.79 12.75
C VAL A 16 8.25 3.32 11.61
N VAL A 17 9.51 2.98 11.93
CA VAL A 17 10.47 2.44 10.97
C VAL A 17 10.92 1.06 11.43
N PHE A 18 10.81 0.10 10.53
CA PHE A 18 11.33 -1.26 10.70
C PHE A 18 12.66 -1.36 9.97
N ARG A 19 13.74 -1.36 10.72
CA ARG A 19 15.08 -1.60 10.18
C ARG A 19 15.22 -3.05 9.76
N GLY A 20 15.69 -3.27 8.53
CA GLY A 20 15.84 -4.62 7.98
C GLY A 20 14.50 -5.37 7.89
N ALA A 21 13.40 -4.69 7.56
CA ALA A 21 12.09 -5.33 7.34
C ALA A 21 12.19 -6.46 6.32
N PHE A 22 13.08 -6.31 5.34
CA PHE A 22 13.49 -7.34 4.40
C PHE A 22 14.92 -7.76 4.72
N PRO A 23 15.11 -8.84 5.52
CA PRO A 23 16.45 -9.27 5.93
C PRO A 23 17.25 -9.88 4.78
N ASP A 24 16.58 -10.41 3.77
CA ASP A 24 17.20 -10.88 2.52
C ASP A 24 17.07 -9.81 1.43
N PRO A 25 18.17 -9.11 1.10
CA PRO A 25 18.15 -8.06 0.07
C PRO A 25 17.80 -8.60 -1.33
N ALA A 26 18.00 -9.89 -1.61
CA ALA A 26 17.69 -10.47 -2.90
C ALA A 26 16.18 -10.41 -3.23
N VAL A 27 15.31 -10.43 -2.22
CA VAL A 27 13.87 -10.25 -2.41
C VAL A 27 13.56 -8.84 -2.91
N VAL A 28 14.20 -7.83 -2.32
CA VAL A 28 14.04 -6.43 -2.73
C VAL A 28 14.66 -6.19 -4.11
N ASP A 29 15.83 -6.79 -4.38
CA ASP A 29 16.51 -6.68 -5.69
C ASP A 29 15.64 -7.22 -6.80
N ARG A 30 15.08 -8.40 -6.62
CA ARG A 30 14.21 -9.02 -7.62
C ARG A 30 12.93 -8.21 -7.86
N ALA A 31 12.32 -7.66 -6.80
CA ALA A 31 11.18 -6.76 -6.95
C ALA A 31 11.59 -5.46 -7.67
N THR A 32 12.80 -4.93 -7.40
CA THR A 32 13.35 -3.76 -8.10
C THR A 32 13.48 -4.01 -9.60
N GLU A 33 13.98 -5.19 -10.00
CA GLU A 33 14.08 -5.59 -11.42
C GLU A 33 12.71 -5.60 -12.11
N VAL A 34 11.68 -6.11 -11.42
CA VAL A 34 10.29 -6.08 -11.91
C VAL A 34 9.83 -4.64 -12.10
N PHE A 35 10.03 -3.79 -11.09
CA PHE A 35 9.62 -2.37 -11.14
C PHE A 35 10.33 -1.59 -12.23
N ASP A 36 11.63 -1.81 -12.41
CA ASP A 36 12.41 -1.20 -13.50
C ASP A 36 11.93 -1.67 -14.88
N SER A 37 11.48 -2.93 -14.99
CA SER A 37 10.89 -3.43 -16.23
C SER A 37 9.56 -2.75 -16.53
N LEU A 38 8.69 -2.59 -15.53
CA LEU A 38 7.42 -1.87 -15.68
C LEU A 38 7.62 -0.39 -16.07
N ILE A 39 8.64 0.27 -15.50
CA ILE A 39 9.00 1.65 -15.88
C ILE A 39 9.43 1.69 -17.35
N ARG A 40 10.33 0.79 -17.77
CA ARG A 40 10.79 0.74 -19.18
C ARG A 40 9.66 0.47 -20.16
N GLU A 41 8.73 -0.43 -19.84
CA GLU A 41 7.56 -0.71 -20.67
C GLU A 41 6.64 0.52 -20.80
N GLN A 42 6.44 1.24 -19.70
CA GLN A 42 5.65 2.46 -19.65
C GLN A 42 6.26 3.58 -20.48
N ASP A 43 7.58 3.76 -20.41
CA ASP A 43 8.33 4.73 -21.21
C ASP A 43 8.28 4.37 -22.70
N ALA A 44 8.46 3.09 -23.07
CA ALA A 44 8.39 2.60 -24.43
C ALA A 44 6.99 2.78 -25.06
N ALA A 45 5.94 2.71 -24.23
CA ALA A 45 4.56 2.96 -24.66
C ALA A 45 4.23 4.46 -24.83
N GLY A 46 5.19 5.34 -24.56
CA GLY A 46 5.00 6.81 -24.63
C GLY A 46 4.04 7.34 -23.57
N ALA A 47 3.76 6.55 -22.54
CA ALA A 47 2.99 7.01 -21.40
C ALA A 47 3.89 7.96 -20.59
N THR A 48 3.68 9.26 -20.76
CA THR A 48 4.30 10.29 -19.90
C THR A 48 3.67 10.21 -18.50
N ALA A 49 3.93 9.12 -17.81
CA ALA A 49 3.55 8.95 -16.42
C ALA A 49 4.54 9.71 -15.54
N GLY A 50 4.57 11.03 -15.69
CA GLY A 50 5.17 11.91 -14.72
C GLY A 50 4.31 11.89 -13.45
N ASP A 51 4.93 12.13 -12.32
CA ASP A 51 4.24 12.50 -11.10
C ASP A 51 3.48 13.81 -11.39
N HIS A 52 2.19 13.89 -11.06
CA HIS A 52 1.39 15.12 -11.20
C HIS A 52 2.00 16.32 -10.45
N PHE A 53 2.97 16.06 -9.60
CA PHE A 53 3.66 17.04 -8.74
C PHE A 53 5.07 17.42 -9.23
N ALA A 54 5.56 16.85 -10.35
CA ALA A 54 6.92 17.05 -10.81
C ALA A 54 7.00 17.33 -12.32
N LYS A 55 8.07 18.03 -12.72
CA LYS A 55 8.38 18.23 -14.14
C LYS A 55 8.69 16.86 -14.81
N PRO A 56 8.37 16.68 -16.10
CA PRO A 56 8.74 15.47 -16.83
C PRO A 56 10.23 15.13 -16.64
N GLY A 57 10.54 13.88 -16.31
CA GLY A 57 11.90 13.39 -16.09
C GLY A 57 12.49 13.61 -14.70
N ALA A 58 11.86 14.42 -13.83
CA ALA A 58 12.29 14.59 -12.44
C ALA A 58 11.91 13.39 -11.57
N ASN A 59 10.76 12.79 -11.83
CA ASN A 59 10.25 11.63 -11.11
C ASN A 59 9.66 10.62 -12.09
N GLU A 60 9.73 9.33 -11.74
CA GLU A 60 9.07 8.25 -12.43
C GLU A 60 8.05 7.63 -11.47
N ARG A 61 6.85 7.30 -11.97
CA ARG A 61 5.82 6.67 -11.16
C ARG A 61 5.12 5.54 -11.91
N VAL A 62 4.95 4.41 -11.23
CA VAL A 62 4.09 3.32 -11.71
C VAL A 62 2.87 3.27 -10.79
N TRP A 63 1.72 3.60 -11.34
CA TRP A 63 0.43 3.45 -10.67
C TRP A 63 -0.05 2.01 -10.78
N ASN A 64 -0.86 1.56 -9.80
CA ASN A 64 -1.37 0.19 -9.72
C ASN A 64 -0.22 -0.85 -9.82
N ALA A 65 0.89 -0.54 -9.13
CA ALA A 65 2.09 -1.36 -9.21
C ALA A 65 1.89 -2.75 -8.61
N LEU A 66 0.99 -2.89 -7.63
CA LEU A 66 0.65 -4.18 -7.02
C LEU A 66 0.14 -5.16 -8.08
N GLU A 67 -0.88 -4.79 -8.85
CA GLU A 67 -1.46 -5.64 -9.90
C GLU A 67 -0.45 -5.91 -11.00
N LYS A 68 0.20 -4.86 -11.50
CA LYS A 68 1.19 -4.97 -12.57
C LYS A 68 2.33 -5.92 -12.21
N ALA A 69 2.87 -5.82 -10.99
CA ALA A 69 3.93 -6.70 -10.52
C ALA A 69 3.46 -8.16 -10.36
N ALA A 70 2.24 -8.37 -9.83
CA ALA A 70 1.66 -9.70 -9.68
C ALA A 70 1.45 -10.40 -11.03
N LEU A 71 1.05 -9.65 -12.05
CA LEU A 71 0.85 -10.19 -13.41
C LEU A 71 2.17 -10.36 -14.17
N TYR A 72 3.16 -9.52 -13.91
CA TYR A 72 4.47 -9.57 -14.56
C TYR A 72 5.36 -10.71 -14.04
N ASP A 73 5.57 -10.80 -12.72
CA ASP A 73 6.29 -11.88 -12.05
C ASP A 73 5.57 -12.30 -10.74
N PRO A 74 4.60 -13.23 -10.82
CA PRO A 74 3.87 -13.69 -9.66
C PRO A 74 4.74 -14.29 -8.56
N ALA A 75 5.92 -14.82 -8.90
CA ALA A 75 6.82 -15.41 -7.92
C ALA A 75 7.60 -14.34 -7.15
N ALA A 76 8.13 -13.32 -7.83
CA ALA A 76 8.72 -12.15 -7.17
C ALA A 76 7.70 -11.43 -6.30
N PHE A 77 6.46 -11.26 -6.79
CA PHE A 77 5.35 -10.71 -6.03
C PHE A 77 5.10 -11.50 -4.74
N ALA A 78 4.98 -12.81 -4.82
CA ALA A 78 4.70 -13.67 -3.67
C ALA A 78 5.84 -13.60 -2.63
N ASP A 79 7.09 -13.69 -3.06
CA ASP A 79 8.25 -13.61 -2.15
C ASP A 79 8.30 -12.22 -1.46
N TYR A 80 7.92 -11.15 -2.14
CA TYR A 80 7.90 -9.80 -1.60
C TYR A 80 6.75 -9.57 -0.61
N TYR A 81 5.52 -9.92 -0.97
CA TYR A 81 4.33 -9.69 -0.13
C TYR A 81 4.11 -10.77 0.95
N ALA A 82 4.90 -11.84 0.96
CA ALA A 82 4.97 -12.78 2.08
C ALA A 82 5.61 -12.17 3.34
N ASN A 83 6.14 -10.96 3.25
CA ASN A 83 6.88 -10.29 4.32
C ASN A 83 6.04 -10.14 5.60
N PRO A 84 6.52 -10.69 6.75
CA PRO A 84 5.75 -10.70 7.99
C PRO A 84 5.61 -9.30 8.63
N VAL A 85 6.52 -8.38 8.34
CA VAL A 85 6.44 -7.00 8.88
C VAL A 85 5.31 -6.24 8.20
N LEU A 86 5.18 -6.37 6.86
CA LEU A 86 4.09 -5.73 6.12
C LEU A 86 2.73 -6.22 6.62
N ALA A 87 2.56 -7.53 6.74
CA ALA A 87 1.32 -8.14 7.25
C ALA A 87 1.02 -7.70 8.69
N LEU A 88 2.02 -7.76 9.59
CA LEU A 88 1.88 -7.38 10.99
C LEU A 88 1.35 -5.95 11.16
N VAL A 89 1.90 -4.99 10.42
CA VAL A 89 1.50 -3.58 10.56
C VAL A 89 0.12 -3.34 9.99
N CYS A 90 -0.18 -3.96 8.83
CA CYS A 90 -1.50 -3.88 8.22
C CYS A 90 -2.58 -4.47 9.14
N GLU A 91 -2.36 -5.66 9.70
CA GLU A 91 -3.29 -6.28 10.64
C GLU A 91 -3.44 -5.49 11.94
N ALA A 92 -2.33 -4.97 12.48
CA ALA A 92 -2.36 -4.19 13.72
C ALA A 92 -3.20 -2.92 13.59
N TRP A 93 -3.14 -2.24 12.44
CA TRP A 93 -3.83 -0.97 12.22
C TRP A 93 -5.23 -1.12 11.63
N LEU A 94 -5.40 -2.02 10.66
CA LEU A 94 -6.63 -2.13 9.86
C LEU A 94 -7.48 -3.36 10.20
N GLY A 95 -6.91 -4.34 10.91
CA GLY A 95 -7.55 -5.62 11.11
C GLY A 95 -7.50 -6.52 9.86
N PRO A 96 -8.17 -7.69 9.90
CA PRO A 96 -8.18 -8.64 8.79
C PRO A 96 -8.94 -8.09 7.58
N GLY A 97 -8.65 -8.65 6.40
CA GLY A 97 -9.31 -8.27 5.15
C GLY A 97 -8.85 -6.93 4.59
N TYR A 98 -7.72 -6.40 5.07
CA TYR A 98 -7.12 -5.18 4.53
C TYR A 98 -6.82 -5.32 3.02
N GLN A 99 -6.82 -4.18 2.33
CA GLN A 99 -6.65 -4.11 0.88
C GLN A 99 -5.36 -3.37 0.54
N VAL A 100 -4.34 -4.10 0.11
CA VAL A 100 -3.06 -3.49 -0.30
C VAL A 100 -3.21 -2.89 -1.69
N THR A 101 -2.79 -1.64 -1.86
CA THR A 101 -2.43 -1.04 -3.15
C THR A 101 -1.03 -0.50 -3.07
N SER A 102 -0.33 -0.35 -4.19
CA SER A 102 1.03 0.14 -4.19
C SER A 102 1.38 0.93 -5.44
N GLN A 103 2.34 1.84 -5.27
CA GLN A 103 2.85 2.69 -6.33
C GLN A 103 4.36 2.71 -6.25
N ILE A 104 5.04 2.56 -7.38
CA ILE A 104 6.48 2.80 -7.41
C ILE A 104 6.71 4.28 -7.61
N ASN A 105 7.55 4.83 -6.76
CA ASN A 105 7.97 6.22 -6.84
C ASN A 105 9.49 6.29 -6.92
N VAL A 106 9.97 6.86 -8.02
CA VAL A 106 11.37 7.19 -8.23
C VAL A 106 11.53 8.69 -8.22
N VAL A 107 12.46 9.19 -7.43
CA VAL A 107 12.85 10.61 -7.43
C VAL A 107 14.30 10.69 -7.85
N ASN A 108 14.52 11.21 -9.05
CA ASN A 108 15.84 11.36 -9.63
C ASN A 108 16.63 12.50 -8.96
N PRO A 109 17.97 12.56 -9.10
CA PRO A 109 18.75 13.70 -8.65
C PRO A 109 18.15 15.03 -9.12
N GLY A 110 17.99 15.98 -8.20
CA GLY A 110 17.34 17.27 -8.46
C GLY A 110 15.81 17.27 -8.39
N GLY A 111 15.15 16.13 -8.15
CA GLY A 111 13.70 16.08 -7.93
C GLY A 111 13.31 16.88 -6.69
N LEU A 112 12.27 17.72 -6.83
CA LEU A 112 11.87 18.67 -5.79
C LEU A 112 10.95 18.05 -4.75
N ALA A 113 10.94 18.63 -3.55
CA ALA A 113 10.01 18.30 -2.48
C ALA A 113 8.57 18.58 -2.87
N GLN A 114 7.66 17.80 -2.29
CA GLN A 114 6.23 18.09 -2.34
C GLN A 114 5.84 19.13 -1.28
N THR A 115 4.69 19.75 -1.48
CA THR A 115 4.03 20.51 -0.43
C THR A 115 3.52 19.56 0.65
N ALA A 116 3.68 19.93 1.92
CA ALA A 116 3.15 19.13 3.03
C ALA A 116 1.63 18.97 2.92
N HIS A 117 1.15 17.76 3.17
CA HIS A 117 -0.25 17.39 2.99
C HIS A 117 -0.67 16.28 3.96
N ARG A 118 -1.95 15.98 3.95
CA ARG A 118 -2.56 14.74 4.45
C ARG A 118 -3.18 14.02 3.27
N ASP A 119 -3.01 12.71 3.22
CA ASP A 119 -3.58 11.89 2.17
C ASP A 119 -4.93 11.28 2.57
N TYR A 120 -5.49 10.56 1.61
CA TYR A 120 -6.76 9.83 1.65
C TYR A 120 -8.01 10.68 1.83
N HIS A 121 -9.10 10.20 1.34
CA HIS A 121 -10.45 10.73 1.45
C HIS A 121 -10.51 12.27 1.47
N LEU A 122 -10.49 12.86 2.68
CA LEU A 122 -10.59 14.31 2.88
C LEU A 122 -9.36 15.07 2.38
N GLY A 123 -8.19 14.44 2.33
CA GLY A 123 -6.94 15.05 1.84
C GLY A 123 -6.97 15.40 0.36
N PHE A 124 -7.79 14.72 -0.44
CA PHE A 124 -7.95 14.98 -1.87
C PHE A 124 -9.09 15.96 -2.20
N LEU A 125 -9.83 16.40 -1.19
CA LEU A 125 -10.94 17.33 -1.37
C LEU A 125 -10.45 18.78 -1.24
N SER A 126 -11.21 19.73 -1.83
CA SER A 126 -11.06 21.13 -1.50
C SER A 126 -11.45 21.39 -0.04
N ASP A 127 -10.98 22.51 0.54
CA ASP A 127 -11.30 22.86 1.91
C ASP A 127 -12.82 23.00 2.11
N GLU A 128 -13.54 23.56 1.12
CA GLU A 128 -14.99 23.66 1.11
C GLU A 128 -15.66 22.27 1.17
N ALA A 129 -15.26 21.36 0.27
CA ALA A 129 -15.82 20.01 0.23
C ALA A 129 -15.48 19.21 1.49
N ALA A 130 -14.26 19.34 2.02
CA ALA A 130 -13.85 18.67 3.26
C ALA A 130 -14.62 19.22 4.48
N SER A 131 -14.90 20.53 4.53
CA SER A 131 -15.65 21.15 5.63
C SER A 131 -17.11 20.73 5.70
N ALA A 132 -17.69 20.21 4.61
CA ALA A 132 -19.04 19.68 4.60
C ALA A 132 -19.18 18.36 5.38
N TYR A 133 -18.07 17.68 5.67
CA TYR A 133 -18.09 16.47 6.47
C TYR A 133 -18.01 16.78 7.96
N PRO A 134 -18.81 16.11 8.81
CA PRO A 134 -18.79 16.35 10.25
C PRO A 134 -17.49 15.84 10.90
N ALA A 135 -17.13 16.40 12.05
CA ALA A 135 -15.85 16.17 12.73
C ALA A 135 -15.52 14.66 12.98
N HIS A 136 -16.53 13.84 13.27
CA HIS A 136 -16.29 12.40 13.48
C HIS A 136 -15.84 11.68 12.19
N VAL A 137 -16.22 12.16 11.00
CA VAL A 137 -15.75 11.62 9.72
C VAL A 137 -14.28 12.01 9.49
N HIS A 138 -13.86 13.20 9.93
CA HIS A 138 -12.44 13.59 9.91
C HIS A 138 -11.56 12.67 10.77
N ARG A 139 -12.09 12.16 11.90
CA ARG A 139 -11.40 11.18 12.74
C ARG A 139 -11.42 9.77 12.15
N LEU A 140 -12.49 9.42 11.42
CA LEU A 140 -12.64 8.10 10.82
C LEU A 140 -11.67 7.89 9.65
N SER A 141 -11.44 8.92 8.81
CA SER A 141 -10.61 8.82 7.61
C SER A 141 -9.24 8.16 7.86
N PRO A 142 -8.42 8.60 8.83
CA PRO A 142 -7.10 7.99 9.05
C PRO A 142 -7.14 6.57 9.63
N VAL A 143 -8.22 6.14 10.29
CA VAL A 143 -8.31 4.77 10.81
C VAL A 143 -8.72 3.74 9.76
N LEU A 144 -9.25 4.20 8.62
CA LEU A 144 -9.60 3.33 7.50
C LEU A 144 -8.44 3.08 6.53
N THR A 145 -7.30 3.70 6.75
CA THR A 145 -6.17 3.64 5.82
C THR A 145 -4.84 3.62 6.57
N LEU A 146 -3.81 3.09 5.91
CA LEU A 146 -2.43 3.06 6.39
C LEU A 146 -1.51 3.42 5.23
N GLN A 147 -0.53 4.27 5.49
CA GLN A 147 0.52 4.55 4.51
C GLN A 147 1.84 3.93 4.93
N GLY A 148 2.61 3.52 3.94
CA GLY A 148 3.95 2.99 4.17
C GLY A 148 4.84 3.12 2.94
N ALA A 149 6.10 2.82 3.13
CA ALA A 149 7.08 2.76 2.06
C ALA A 149 8.13 1.69 2.37
N VAL A 150 8.51 0.92 1.36
CA VAL A 150 9.68 0.05 1.40
C VAL A 150 10.78 0.70 0.58
N ALA A 151 11.96 0.84 1.17
CA ALA A 151 13.13 1.42 0.51
C ALA A 151 13.78 0.39 -0.43
N HIS A 152 13.87 0.74 -1.72
CA HIS A 152 14.52 -0.08 -2.75
C HIS A 152 15.98 0.32 -3.03
N CYS A 153 16.45 1.34 -2.35
CA CYS A 153 17.85 1.79 -2.32
C CYS A 153 18.14 2.38 -0.95
N ASP A 154 19.41 2.64 -0.67
CA ASP A 154 19.79 3.47 0.48
C ASP A 154 19.29 4.90 0.27
N MET A 155 18.67 5.45 1.29
CA MET A 155 18.05 6.78 1.29
C MET A 155 18.66 7.64 2.41
N PRO A 156 19.85 8.19 2.23
CA PRO A 156 20.38 9.21 3.15
C PRO A 156 19.48 10.45 3.13
N VAL A 157 19.57 11.29 4.14
CA VAL A 157 18.70 12.49 4.27
C VAL A 157 18.79 13.38 3.03
N GLU A 158 19.96 13.47 2.41
CA GLU A 158 20.22 14.25 1.21
C GLU A 158 19.44 13.75 -0.01
N SER A 159 19.09 12.46 -0.06
CA SER A 159 18.26 11.91 -1.13
C SER A 159 16.78 12.29 -0.99
N GLY A 160 16.40 12.96 0.10
CA GLY A 160 15.08 13.48 0.35
C GLY A 160 14.03 12.42 0.70
N PRO A 161 14.29 11.48 1.64
CA PRO A 161 13.23 10.60 2.15
C PRO A 161 12.06 11.42 2.68
N THR A 162 10.95 10.76 2.97
CA THR A 162 9.73 11.44 3.40
C THR A 162 9.98 12.35 4.61
N LEU A 163 9.46 13.56 4.50
CA LEU A 163 9.40 14.55 5.58
C LEU A 163 8.16 14.25 6.43
N TYR A 164 8.28 14.23 7.73
CA TYR A 164 7.18 14.00 8.67
C TYR A 164 7.11 15.11 9.69
N LEU A 165 5.90 15.54 10.07
CA LEU A 165 5.69 16.39 11.25
C LEU A 165 5.17 15.51 12.39
N PRO A 166 6.03 15.02 13.30
CA PRO A 166 5.61 14.13 14.37
C PRO A 166 4.45 14.70 15.20
N PHE A 167 3.54 13.83 15.63
CA PHE A 167 2.36 14.15 16.44
C PHE A 167 1.27 14.98 15.73
N SER A 168 1.47 15.37 14.48
CA SER A 168 0.50 16.20 13.76
C SER A 168 -0.80 15.47 13.39
N GLN A 169 -0.80 14.13 13.42
CA GLN A 169 -2.02 13.33 13.25
C GLN A 169 -3.06 13.60 14.33
N ALA A 170 -2.62 14.00 15.53
CA ALA A 170 -3.51 14.32 16.66
C ALA A 170 -4.25 15.65 16.50
N TYR A 171 -3.84 16.50 15.55
CA TYR A 171 -4.52 17.77 15.29
C TYR A 171 -5.79 17.55 14.47
N GLU A 172 -6.95 17.49 15.13
CA GLU A 172 -8.22 17.12 14.50
C GLU A 172 -8.58 17.96 13.26
N PRO A 173 -8.47 19.33 13.28
CA PRO A 173 -8.79 20.14 12.10
C PRO A 173 -7.77 20.04 10.96
N GLY A 174 -6.80 19.13 11.04
CA GLY A 174 -5.66 19.08 10.13
C GLY A 174 -6.01 18.96 8.65
N TYR A 175 -7.12 18.28 8.29
CA TYR A 175 -7.57 18.21 6.90
C TYR A 175 -8.05 19.56 6.34
N LEU A 176 -8.44 20.50 7.19
CA LEU A 176 -8.82 21.87 6.82
C LEU A 176 -7.69 22.88 7.01
N ALA A 177 -6.58 22.44 7.62
CA ALA A 177 -5.51 23.36 8.02
C ALA A 177 -4.25 23.23 7.15
N TRP A 178 -3.96 22.05 6.61
CA TRP A 178 -2.66 21.78 5.99
C TRP A 178 -2.32 22.70 4.81
N ARG A 179 -3.32 23.22 4.08
CA ARG A 179 -3.10 24.16 2.97
C ARG A 179 -2.80 25.60 3.42
N ARG A 180 -3.05 25.91 4.68
CA ARG A 180 -2.86 27.27 5.18
C ARG A 180 -1.38 27.62 5.28
N PRO A 181 -0.98 28.86 4.90
CA PRO A 181 0.43 29.26 4.88
C PRO A 181 1.14 29.08 6.22
N GLU A 182 0.46 29.31 7.33
CA GLU A 182 1.00 29.18 8.69
C GLU A 182 1.39 27.73 9.00
N PHE A 183 0.56 26.76 8.57
CA PHE A 183 0.83 25.35 8.75
C PHE A 183 1.94 24.85 7.84
N GLN A 184 2.02 25.35 6.61
CA GLN A 184 3.11 25.07 5.69
C GLN A 184 4.44 25.63 6.21
N ALA A 185 4.45 26.84 6.78
CA ALA A 185 5.63 27.44 7.40
C ALA A 185 6.09 26.62 8.61
N TYR A 186 5.15 26.25 9.49
CA TYR A 186 5.43 25.42 10.66
C TYR A 186 6.00 24.05 10.28
N PHE A 187 5.41 23.38 9.28
CA PHE A 187 5.91 22.12 8.76
C PHE A 187 7.35 22.26 8.27
N LYS A 188 7.64 23.30 7.49
CA LYS A 188 8.98 23.54 6.94
C LYS A 188 10.05 23.70 8.04
N GLU A 189 9.68 24.26 9.18
CA GLU A 189 10.61 24.51 10.29
C GLU A 189 10.78 23.29 11.20
N HIS A 190 9.73 22.45 11.37
CA HIS A 190 9.67 21.44 12.43
C HIS A 190 9.60 19.99 11.93
N HIS A 191 9.62 19.75 10.63
CA HIS A 191 9.62 18.38 10.10
C HIS A 191 10.90 17.62 10.44
N VAL A 192 10.79 16.31 10.46
CA VAL A 192 11.92 15.39 10.56
C VAL A 192 12.03 14.54 9.30
N GLN A 193 13.22 14.09 8.99
CA GLN A 193 13.49 13.09 7.95
C GLN A 193 14.17 11.89 8.58
N LEU A 194 13.74 10.69 8.18
CA LEU A 194 14.31 9.44 8.67
C LEU A 194 15.07 8.77 7.52
N PRO A 195 16.41 8.66 7.61
CA PRO A 195 17.17 7.92 6.60
C PRO A 195 16.79 6.45 6.65
N LEU A 196 16.69 5.81 5.49
CA LEU A 196 16.38 4.40 5.33
C LEU A 196 17.49 3.69 4.60
N ALA A 197 17.81 2.48 5.02
CA ALA A 197 18.61 1.56 4.23
C ALA A 197 17.70 0.75 3.30
N LYS A 198 18.25 0.22 2.22
CA LYS A 198 17.54 -0.72 1.35
C LYS A 198 16.96 -1.89 2.15
N GLY A 199 15.69 -2.18 1.96
CA GLY A 199 14.96 -3.19 2.72
C GLY A 199 14.36 -2.73 4.04
N ASP A 200 14.60 -1.49 4.47
CA ASP A 200 13.83 -0.88 5.56
C ASP A 200 12.41 -0.57 5.11
N ALA A 201 11.46 -0.59 6.05
CA ALA A 201 10.09 -0.16 5.80
C ALA A 201 9.66 0.90 6.82
N ALA A 202 9.01 1.96 6.35
CA ALA A 202 8.41 2.98 7.17
C ALA A 202 6.89 2.94 7.01
N PHE A 203 6.14 3.03 8.13
CA PHE A 203 4.69 3.12 8.12
C PHE A 203 4.25 4.32 8.93
N PHE A 204 3.19 4.99 8.51
CA PHE A 204 2.70 6.18 9.18
C PHE A 204 1.19 6.35 9.06
N ASN A 205 0.66 7.07 10.04
CA ASN A 205 -0.75 7.46 10.06
C ASN A 205 -1.04 8.44 8.91
N PRO A 206 -2.05 8.21 8.06
CA PRO A 206 -2.37 9.09 6.93
C PRO A 206 -2.71 10.54 7.31
N ALA A 207 -3.13 10.76 8.56
CA ALA A 207 -3.36 12.11 9.09
C ALA A 207 -2.08 12.81 9.55
N LEU A 208 -0.92 12.15 9.52
CA LEU A 208 0.36 12.79 9.78
C LEU A 208 0.68 13.76 8.63
N PHE A 209 1.04 15.00 8.93
CA PHE A 209 1.54 15.91 7.91
C PHE A 209 2.86 15.40 7.37
N HIS A 210 2.91 15.20 6.08
CA HIS A 210 4.08 14.64 5.42
C HIS A 210 4.27 15.19 4.01
N ALA A 211 5.43 14.95 3.45
CA ALA A 211 5.77 15.32 2.07
C ALA A 211 6.96 14.51 1.56
N ALA A 212 7.10 14.33 0.25
CA ALA A 212 8.37 13.89 -0.31
C ALA A 212 9.43 14.98 -0.16
N GLY A 213 10.66 14.62 0.23
CA GLY A 213 11.77 15.55 0.32
C GLY A 213 12.47 15.75 -1.03
N THR A 214 13.22 16.85 -1.16
CA THR A 214 14.06 17.13 -2.33
C THR A 214 15.26 16.18 -2.38
N ASN A 215 15.48 15.54 -3.51
CA ASN A 215 16.70 14.77 -3.76
C ASN A 215 17.84 15.72 -4.18
N ARG A 216 18.80 15.96 -3.27
CA ARG A 216 19.98 16.81 -3.47
C ARG A 216 21.23 16.02 -3.79
N THR A 217 21.14 14.69 -3.87
CA THR A 217 22.28 13.87 -4.23
C THR A 217 22.59 14.00 -5.73
N PRO A 218 23.84 13.81 -6.14
CA PRO A 218 24.21 13.87 -7.55
C PRO A 218 23.85 12.60 -8.32
N ASP A 219 23.64 11.46 -7.63
CA ASP A 219 23.65 10.13 -8.23
C ASP A 219 22.63 9.13 -7.66
N VAL A 220 21.98 9.43 -6.54
CA VAL A 220 20.99 8.51 -5.97
C VAL A 220 19.67 8.61 -6.72
N ARG A 221 19.33 7.58 -7.48
CA ARG A 221 17.99 7.36 -8.00
C ARG A 221 17.14 6.76 -6.87
N ARG A 222 16.45 7.62 -6.11
CA ARG A 222 15.70 7.22 -4.93
C ARG A 222 14.43 6.49 -5.32
N MET A 223 14.39 5.18 -5.12
CA MET A 223 13.22 4.35 -5.42
C MET A 223 12.58 3.82 -4.13
N ALA A 224 11.27 3.95 -4.03
CA ALA A 224 10.44 3.36 -2.99
C ALA A 224 9.20 2.70 -3.58
N ASN A 225 8.78 1.58 -2.99
CA ASN A 225 7.43 1.05 -3.15
C ASN A 225 6.55 1.70 -2.08
N LEU A 226 5.67 2.61 -2.49
CA LEU A 226 4.72 3.29 -1.61
C LEU A 226 3.51 2.40 -1.42
N LEU A 227 3.28 1.97 -0.18
CA LEU A 227 2.15 1.14 0.20
C LEU A 227 1.00 2.04 0.66
N GLN A 228 -0.16 1.83 0.05
CA GLN A 228 -1.39 2.48 0.44
C GLN A 228 -2.41 1.39 0.72
N VAL A 229 -2.70 1.20 2.00
CA VAL A 229 -3.51 0.06 2.45
C VAL A 229 -4.81 0.58 3.03
N SER A 230 -5.92 0.00 2.59
CA SER A 230 -7.25 0.34 3.09
C SER A 230 -7.80 -0.79 3.95
N SER A 231 -8.62 -0.43 4.93
CA SER A 231 -9.34 -1.43 5.72
C SER A 231 -10.34 -2.19 4.84
N ALA A 232 -10.83 -3.30 5.34
CA ALA A 232 -11.94 -4.02 4.73
C ALA A 232 -13.19 -3.15 4.48
N PHE A 233 -13.38 -2.10 5.28
CA PHE A 233 -14.55 -1.20 5.25
C PHE A 233 -14.33 0.06 4.40
N GLY A 234 -13.09 0.31 3.95
CA GLY A 234 -12.71 1.48 3.17
C GLY A 234 -12.58 1.18 1.68
N ARG A 235 -12.62 2.23 0.85
CA ARG A 235 -12.26 2.10 -0.55
C ARG A 235 -10.74 2.06 -0.69
N ALA A 236 -10.23 1.11 -1.46
CA ALA A 236 -8.83 1.10 -1.85
C ALA A 236 -8.50 2.33 -2.72
N MET A 237 -7.25 2.81 -2.63
CA MET A 237 -6.77 3.96 -3.41
C MET A 237 -6.78 3.71 -4.91
N GLU A 238 -6.60 2.45 -5.31
CA GLU A 238 -6.56 2.04 -6.70
C GLU A 238 -7.51 0.87 -6.91
N SER A 239 -8.10 0.80 -8.09
CA SER A 239 -8.88 -0.34 -8.52
C SER A 239 -7.92 -1.44 -8.96
N VAL A 240 -7.85 -2.52 -8.18
CA VAL A 240 -7.03 -3.69 -8.45
C VAL A 240 -7.93 -4.83 -8.92
N ASP A 241 -7.60 -5.47 -10.02
CA ASP A 241 -8.26 -6.71 -10.43
C ASP A 241 -7.77 -7.86 -9.54
N ARG A 242 -8.40 -8.00 -8.37
CA ARG A 242 -8.07 -9.02 -7.38
C ARG A 242 -8.27 -10.45 -7.90
N GLU A 243 -9.21 -10.64 -8.83
CA GLU A 243 -9.42 -11.95 -9.46
C GLU A 243 -8.23 -12.31 -10.35
N ALA A 244 -7.77 -11.38 -11.20
CA ALA A 244 -6.61 -11.61 -12.04
C ALA A 244 -5.34 -11.83 -11.21
N VAL A 245 -5.12 -11.04 -10.16
CA VAL A 245 -3.97 -11.17 -9.25
C VAL A 245 -4.00 -12.53 -8.53
N ALA A 246 -5.13 -12.91 -7.92
CA ALA A 246 -5.26 -14.20 -7.25
C ALA A 246 -5.02 -15.38 -8.19
N ASN A 247 -5.56 -15.31 -9.42
CA ASN A 247 -5.34 -16.34 -10.45
C ASN A 247 -3.87 -16.45 -10.88
N ALA A 248 -3.16 -15.32 -11.01
CA ALA A 248 -1.74 -15.32 -11.38
C ALA A 248 -0.85 -15.87 -10.27
N VAL A 249 -1.16 -15.56 -9.01
CA VAL A 249 -0.35 -15.92 -7.84
C VAL A 249 -0.61 -17.36 -7.37
N TYR A 250 -1.82 -17.90 -7.55
CA TYR A 250 -2.21 -19.20 -7.02
C TYR A 250 -1.29 -20.37 -7.42
N PRO A 251 -0.81 -20.51 -8.68
CA PRO A 251 0.17 -21.54 -9.04
C PRO A 251 1.48 -21.46 -8.24
N VAL A 252 1.88 -20.23 -7.86
CA VAL A 252 3.05 -19.99 -7.00
C VAL A 252 2.77 -20.51 -5.60
N LEU A 253 1.59 -20.19 -5.05
CA LEU A 253 1.18 -20.67 -3.72
C LEU A 253 1.17 -22.21 -3.63
N LEU A 254 0.63 -22.89 -4.64
CA LEU A 254 0.66 -24.35 -4.71
C LEU A 254 2.09 -24.91 -4.68
N ARG A 255 3.00 -24.33 -5.46
CA ARG A 255 4.40 -24.74 -5.51
C ARG A 255 5.08 -24.48 -4.16
N ARG A 256 4.96 -23.30 -3.61
CA ARG A 256 5.57 -22.90 -2.33
C ARG A 256 5.04 -23.75 -1.16
N LYS A 257 3.74 -24.07 -1.17
CA LYS A 257 3.16 -25.02 -0.21
C LYS A 257 3.82 -26.42 -0.31
N ALA A 258 4.01 -26.91 -1.53
CA ALA A 258 4.69 -28.21 -1.75
C ALA A 258 6.18 -28.17 -1.33
N GLU A 259 6.83 -27.02 -1.42
CA GLU A 259 8.19 -26.77 -0.91
C GLU A 259 8.25 -26.64 0.63
N GLY A 260 7.09 -26.58 1.31
CA GLY A 260 7.00 -26.57 2.77
C GLY A 260 7.22 -25.20 3.41
N VAL A 261 6.91 -24.11 2.72
CA VAL A 261 6.94 -22.77 3.34
C VAL A 261 5.96 -22.68 4.53
N PRO A 262 6.21 -21.84 5.54
CA PRO A 262 5.30 -21.66 6.65
C PRO A 262 3.91 -21.21 6.21
N GLN A 263 2.84 -21.66 6.91
CA GLN A 263 1.47 -21.24 6.61
C GLN A 263 1.32 -19.72 6.62
N ALA A 264 1.97 -19.01 7.55
CA ALA A 264 1.94 -17.53 7.61
C ALA A 264 2.48 -16.88 6.34
N TRP A 265 3.45 -17.50 5.66
CA TRP A 265 3.95 -17.01 4.37
C TRP A 265 2.83 -17.04 3.31
N LEU A 266 2.10 -18.15 3.24
CA LEU A 266 0.96 -18.30 2.32
C LEU A 266 -0.17 -17.31 2.65
N ASP A 267 -0.51 -17.19 3.93
CA ASP A 267 -1.57 -16.29 4.39
C ASP A 267 -1.27 -14.81 4.09
N ASN A 268 -0.01 -14.38 4.27
CA ASN A 268 0.42 -13.03 3.94
C ASN A 268 0.28 -12.72 2.44
N VAL A 269 0.68 -13.66 1.59
CA VAL A 269 0.51 -13.50 0.13
C VAL A 269 -0.97 -13.45 -0.25
N ILE A 270 -1.80 -14.31 0.32
CA ILE A 270 -3.25 -14.30 0.08
C ILE A 270 -3.86 -12.96 0.50
N ALA A 271 -3.49 -12.44 1.68
CA ALA A 271 -3.98 -11.15 2.17
C ALA A 271 -3.60 -9.96 1.26
N ALA A 272 -2.45 -10.04 0.59
CA ALA A 272 -2.03 -9.01 -0.37
C ALA A 272 -2.67 -9.14 -1.75
N SER A 273 -3.10 -10.37 -2.15
CA SER A 273 -3.52 -10.69 -3.52
C SER A 273 -5.03 -10.77 -3.71
N ALA A 274 -5.78 -11.29 -2.73
CA ALA A 274 -7.19 -11.59 -2.85
C ALA A 274 -8.06 -10.67 -1.97
N GLU A 275 -9.29 -10.42 -2.40
CA GLU A 275 -10.29 -9.69 -1.58
C GLU A 275 -10.62 -10.51 -0.33
N GLY A 276 -10.37 -9.91 0.84
CA GLY A 276 -10.52 -10.59 2.13
C GLY A 276 -11.81 -10.27 2.87
N TYR A 277 -12.64 -9.34 2.38
CA TYR A 277 -13.88 -8.96 3.05
C TYR A 277 -15.11 -9.61 2.39
N PRO A 278 -15.83 -10.46 3.12
CA PRO A 278 -16.93 -11.24 2.56
C PRO A 278 -18.25 -10.45 2.53
N PHE A 279 -18.24 -9.23 1.98
CA PHE A 279 -19.43 -8.38 1.94
C PHE A 279 -20.33 -8.75 0.75
N PRO A 280 -21.60 -9.14 0.97
CA PRO A 280 -22.53 -9.44 -0.12
C PRO A 280 -22.96 -8.13 -0.80
N THR A 281 -22.66 -8.00 -2.10
CA THR A 281 -23.00 -6.81 -2.90
C THR A 281 -24.26 -6.99 -3.73
N ASN A 282 -24.75 -8.22 -3.86
CA ASN A 282 -25.97 -8.57 -4.59
C ASN A 282 -26.76 -9.62 -3.78
N LEU A 283 -27.77 -9.17 -3.03
CA LEU A 283 -28.52 -10.04 -2.13
C LEU A 283 -29.46 -11.01 -2.86
N ASP A 284 -29.77 -10.77 -4.14
CA ASP A 284 -30.63 -11.66 -4.94
C ASP A 284 -29.86 -12.88 -5.43
N SER A 285 -28.58 -12.69 -5.82
CA SER A 285 -27.76 -13.76 -6.43
C SER A 285 -26.63 -14.27 -5.53
N ASP A 286 -26.25 -13.51 -4.50
CA ASP A 286 -25.21 -13.86 -3.51
C ASP A 286 -25.70 -13.59 -2.08
N PRO A 287 -26.84 -14.20 -1.65
CA PRO A 287 -27.42 -13.93 -0.34
C PRO A 287 -26.56 -14.48 0.80
N PRO A 288 -26.65 -13.89 2.01
CA PRO A 288 -26.03 -14.47 3.19
C PRO A 288 -26.62 -15.86 3.48
N VAL A 289 -25.75 -16.86 3.69
CA VAL A 289 -26.15 -18.22 4.05
C VAL A 289 -26.27 -18.30 5.57
N ASP A 290 -27.41 -18.74 6.09
CA ASP A 290 -27.68 -18.82 7.53
C ASP A 290 -27.36 -17.50 8.29
N GLY A 291 -27.56 -16.35 7.63
CA GLY A 291 -27.27 -15.03 8.18
C GLY A 291 -25.80 -14.61 8.14
N LEU A 292 -24.92 -15.40 7.51
CA LEU A 292 -23.52 -15.08 7.32
C LEU A 292 -23.23 -14.66 5.87
N ALA A 293 -22.26 -13.79 5.70
CA ALA A 293 -21.80 -13.38 4.37
C ALA A 293 -21.20 -14.57 3.60
N PRO A 294 -21.31 -14.59 2.26
CA PRO A 294 -20.65 -15.58 1.41
C PRO A 294 -19.13 -15.57 1.59
N PRO A 295 -18.43 -16.68 1.23
CA PRO A 295 -16.98 -16.71 1.28
C PRO A 295 -16.34 -15.57 0.46
N SER A 296 -15.30 -14.93 1.01
CA SER A 296 -14.49 -13.96 0.28
C SER A 296 -13.62 -14.65 -0.78
N GLN A 297 -13.01 -13.88 -1.68
CA GLN A 297 -12.01 -14.44 -2.61
C GLN A 297 -10.85 -15.10 -1.85
N ALA A 298 -10.38 -14.47 -0.77
CA ALA A 298 -9.31 -15.02 0.07
C ALA A 298 -9.70 -16.36 0.70
N ASP A 299 -10.97 -16.55 1.10
CA ASP A 299 -11.46 -17.82 1.63
C ASP A 299 -11.49 -18.90 0.55
N LEU A 300 -11.93 -18.57 -0.66
CA LEU A 300 -11.90 -19.48 -1.80
C LEU A 300 -10.47 -19.91 -2.16
N VAL A 301 -9.52 -18.97 -2.13
CA VAL A 301 -8.10 -19.26 -2.36
C VAL A 301 -7.54 -20.17 -1.27
N ARG A 302 -7.83 -19.91 0.01
CA ARG A 302 -7.38 -20.75 1.14
C ARG A 302 -7.94 -22.17 1.05
N GLU A 303 -9.24 -22.31 0.76
CA GLU A 303 -9.89 -23.60 0.59
C GLU A 303 -9.28 -24.38 -0.57
N ALA A 304 -9.17 -23.75 -1.74
CA ALA A 304 -8.56 -24.37 -2.91
C ALA A 304 -7.10 -24.81 -2.65
N LEU A 305 -6.34 -23.97 -1.93
CA LEU A 305 -4.97 -24.26 -1.55
C LEU A 305 -4.89 -25.42 -0.54
N ALA A 306 -5.79 -25.46 0.46
CA ALA A 306 -5.84 -26.55 1.44
C ALA A 306 -6.04 -27.89 0.76
N GLU A 307 -6.94 -27.95 -0.21
CA GLU A 307 -7.29 -29.15 -0.96
C GLU A 307 -6.38 -29.42 -2.18
N ASN A 308 -5.38 -28.58 -2.44
CA ASN A 308 -4.53 -28.63 -3.63
C ASN A 308 -5.32 -28.68 -4.94
N ARG A 309 -6.41 -27.92 -5.03
CA ARG A 309 -7.23 -27.85 -6.24
C ARG A 309 -6.43 -27.33 -7.43
N PRO A 310 -6.60 -27.89 -8.64
CA PRO A 310 -5.98 -27.35 -9.84
C PRO A 310 -6.37 -25.87 -10.07
N ALA A 311 -5.45 -25.05 -10.57
CA ALA A 311 -5.67 -23.61 -10.79
C ALA A 311 -6.93 -23.30 -11.62
N ARG A 312 -7.27 -24.15 -12.61
CA ARG A 312 -8.50 -23.99 -13.40
C ARG A 312 -9.77 -24.01 -12.54
N ILE A 313 -9.79 -24.84 -11.50
CA ILE A 313 -10.97 -24.96 -10.60
C ILE A 313 -11.14 -23.68 -9.77
N LEU A 314 -10.06 -23.16 -9.19
CA LEU A 314 -10.11 -21.89 -8.48
C LEU A 314 -10.55 -20.74 -9.40
N ARG A 315 -10.02 -20.69 -10.63
CA ARG A 315 -10.40 -19.65 -11.60
C ARG A 315 -11.91 -19.67 -11.87
N ASP A 316 -12.49 -20.84 -12.09
CA ASP A 316 -13.93 -20.98 -12.30
C ASP A 316 -14.71 -20.55 -11.06
N GLN A 317 -14.24 -20.88 -9.85
CA GLN A 317 -14.89 -20.49 -8.59
C GLN A 317 -14.85 -18.96 -8.38
N LEU A 318 -13.71 -18.31 -8.61
CA LEU A 318 -13.54 -16.86 -8.50
C LEU A 318 -14.43 -16.14 -9.50
N ARG A 319 -14.44 -16.58 -10.76
CA ARG A 319 -15.33 -16.02 -11.80
C ARG A 319 -16.81 -16.14 -11.43
N VAL A 320 -17.27 -17.31 -10.99
CA VAL A 320 -18.66 -17.53 -10.56
C VAL A 320 -19.00 -16.65 -9.35
N ALA A 321 -18.10 -16.53 -8.37
CA ALA A 321 -18.29 -15.65 -7.22
C ALA A 321 -18.37 -14.17 -7.65
N GLY A 322 -17.53 -13.75 -8.61
CA GLY A 322 -17.56 -12.40 -9.20
C GLY A 322 -18.88 -12.12 -9.92
N GLU A 323 -19.34 -13.06 -10.78
CA GLU A 323 -20.60 -12.95 -11.50
C GLU A 323 -21.83 -12.85 -10.56
N ARG A 324 -21.83 -13.57 -9.44
CA ARG A 324 -22.90 -13.47 -8.43
C ARG A 324 -22.95 -12.10 -7.74
N ARG A 325 -21.81 -11.42 -7.61
CA ARG A 325 -21.70 -10.10 -6.97
C ARG A 325 -21.97 -8.95 -7.94
N ALA A 326 -21.83 -9.21 -9.24
CA ALA A 326 -22.17 -8.23 -10.26
C ALA A 326 -23.68 -8.10 -10.38
N SER A 327 -24.17 -6.89 -10.61
CA SER A 327 -25.59 -6.59 -10.84
C SER A 327 -26.00 -6.86 -12.29
#